data_fedce336ad9193f3cbf89dd7ff24b897
#
_entry.id   fedce336ad9193f3cbf89dd7ff24b897
#
_cell.length_a   1.000
_cell.length_b   1.000
_cell.length_c   1.000
_cell.angle_alpha   90.00
_cell.angle_beta   90.00
_cell.angle_gamma   90.00
#
_symmetry.space_group_name_H-M   'P 1'
#
loop_
_entity.id
_entity.type
_entity.pdbx_description
1 polymer ?
#
loop_
_entity_poly.entity_id
_entity_poly.type
_entity_poly.pdbx_seq_one_letter_code
_entity_poly.pdbx_strand_id
1 'polypeptide(L)'
;GFDRRGENAPYFQISSGKLLNNNNMIRIYWRAAYHRIVNCNRFLQNIAAIQQTPSIMRMTAEARFPRATQYHYLASYFKDVPLVTTVLTNEESNNVKKTPQADILKFCADEFKAAAEVLPSFNNLPASDKGRACKQAALAFLGRTYMLMKDWKNGAETYKQIIEMGENAIHPRYQELFWPKTGIDNKENIFYIAYLSNYFGCGMPQHLMSAKDNGWSSSNPAGGLFEAYEFKDGTPFSYDDPRYNPNNLGENRDPRLDYTIYYNGATFKGTTYIISPDSSAAKKQKLDYATEASKTGFLWRKYFNEERIEDITSYSAVTPIIRYAEVLLSYLECQLENGEPITQALLDQTINAVRGRNDVNMPAINETDANKLREILRHERRIELAYEGIRYWDLLRWNIAHEVLNGPIWGAPYPNSAAYEKSTKVVDPTGHFRWYVGRRDFRNPQDYTWPIPLSEQNINPNLREE
;
A
#
# COMPACT_ATOMS: atom_id res chain seq x y z
N GLY A 1 9.30 -0.58 2.59
CA GLY A 1 10.34 -1.52 2.97
C GLY A 1 11.70 -1.09 2.45
N PHE A 2 12.74 -1.78 2.88
CA PHE A 2 14.09 -1.59 2.40
C PHE A 2 14.50 -2.78 1.52
N ASP A 3 15.03 -2.50 0.33
CA ASP A 3 15.46 -3.55 -0.61
C ASP A 3 16.84 -4.09 -0.19
N ARG A 4 17.03 -5.40 -0.23
CA ARG A 4 18.29 -6.05 0.14
C ARG A 4 19.48 -5.62 -0.71
N ARG A 5 19.23 -5.11 -1.93
CA ARG A 5 20.27 -4.56 -2.82
C ARG A 5 20.77 -3.19 -2.37
N GLY A 6 20.21 -2.65 -1.29
CA GLY A 6 20.61 -1.38 -0.72
C GLY A 6 20.10 -0.18 -1.51
N GLU A 7 20.82 0.93 -1.40
CA GLU A 7 20.43 2.23 -1.95
C GLU A 7 20.36 2.27 -3.49
N ASN A 8 21.00 1.36 -4.18
CA ASN A 8 20.98 1.24 -5.64
C ASN A 8 19.75 0.48 -6.16
N ALA A 9 18.92 -0.06 -5.29
CA ALA A 9 17.71 -0.77 -5.71
C ALA A 9 16.71 0.19 -6.36
N PRO A 10 16.17 -0.12 -7.56
CA PRO A 10 15.26 0.78 -8.27
C PRO A 10 14.02 1.20 -7.47
N TYR A 11 13.48 0.30 -6.66
CA TYR A 11 12.34 0.60 -5.78
C TYR A 11 12.72 1.56 -4.64
N PHE A 12 13.94 1.41 -4.10
CA PHE A 12 14.40 2.29 -3.03
C PHE A 12 14.61 3.72 -3.52
N GLN A 13 15.12 3.88 -4.75
CA GLN A 13 15.33 5.19 -5.36
C GLN A 13 14.05 6.04 -5.39
N ILE A 14 12.88 5.42 -5.55
CA ILE A 14 11.58 6.10 -5.55
C ILE A 14 11.33 6.87 -4.24
N SER A 15 11.70 6.30 -3.10
CA SER A 15 11.42 6.89 -1.79
C SER A 15 12.64 7.54 -1.12
N SER A 16 13.75 7.68 -1.83
CA SER A 16 15.02 8.12 -1.25
C SER A 16 15.59 9.43 -1.80
N GLY A 17 14.86 10.10 -2.71
CA GLY A 17 15.35 11.31 -3.37
C GLY A 17 16.41 11.03 -4.45
N LYS A 18 16.52 9.80 -4.94
CA LYS A 18 17.49 9.38 -5.95
C LYS A 18 16.83 8.92 -7.26
N LEU A 19 15.55 9.23 -7.44
CA LEU A 19 14.80 8.82 -8.62
C LEU A 19 15.22 9.65 -9.83
N LEU A 20 15.65 8.95 -10.90
CA LEU A 20 16.04 9.54 -12.17
C LEU A 20 15.13 9.02 -13.29
N ASN A 21 15.06 9.75 -14.40
CA ASN A 21 14.23 9.41 -15.57
C ASN A 21 14.66 8.12 -16.29
N ASN A 22 15.87 7.61 -16.06
CA ASN A 22 16.35 6.33 -16.58
C ASN A 22 16.06 5.14 -15.63
N ASN A 23 15.35 5.36 -14.51
CA ASN A 23 14.99 4.28 -13.58
C ASN A 23 14.06 3.27 -14.27
N ASN A 24 14.45 1.99 -14.23
CA ASN A 24 13.74 0.92 -14.92
C ASN A 24 12.31 0.70 -14.38
N MET A 25 12.07 0.97 -13.08
CA MET A 25 10.74 0.74 -12.48
C MET A 25 9.71 1.73 -12.98
N ILE A 26 10.06 3.03 -13.09
CA ILE A 26 9.12 4.03 -13.63
C ILE A 26 8.85 3.78 -15.10
N ARG A 27 9.86 3.31 -15.85
CA ARG A 27 9.71 2.93 -17.27
C ARG A 27 8.74 1.75 -17.43
N ILE A 28 8.90 0.68 -16.63
CA ILE A 28 7.99 -0.47 -16.64
C ILE A 28 6.58 -0.03 -16.25
N TYR A 29 6.46 0.80 -15.22
CA TYR A 29 5.18 1.30 -14.74
C TYR A 29 4.44 2.10 -15.82
N TRP A 30 5.11 3.08 -16.44
CA TRP A 30 4.59 3.89 -17.53
C TRP A 30 4.09 3.04 -18.69
N ARG A 31 4.93 2.17 -19.21
CA ARG A 31 4.59 1.29 -20.33
C ARG A 31 3.42 0.37 -20.01
N ALA A 32 3.40 -0.22 -18.84
CA ALA A 32 2.31 -1.09 -18.40
C ALA A 32 0.97 -0.33 -18.28
N ALA A 33 1.01 0.91 -17.77
CA ALA A 33 -0.19 1.74 -17.67
C ALA A 33 -0.75 2.10 -19.05
N TYR A 34 0.07 2.61 -19.96
CA TYR A 34 -0.38 2.96 -21.31
C TYR A 34 -0.78 1.74 -22.13
N HIS A 35 -0.12 0.59 -21.98
CA HIS A 35 -0.56 -0.65 -22.62
C HIS A 35 -1.99 -1.05 -22.18
N ARG A 36 -2.31 -0.95 -20.90
CA ARG A 36 -3.66 -1.22 -20.39
C ARG A 36 -4.67 -0.19 -20.88
N ILE A 37 -4.29 1.09 -20.94
CA ILE A 37 -5.13 2.18 -21.46
C ILE A 37 -5.49 1.93 -22.92
N VAL A 38 -4.52 1.59 -23.78
CA VAL A 38 -4.77 1.29 -25.19
C VAL A 38 -5.71 0.10 -25.35
N ASN A 39 -5.56 -0.95 -24.54
CA ASN A 39 -6.46 -2.10 -24.58
C ASN A 39 -7.90 -1.71 -24.18
N CYS A 40 -8.06 -0.87 -23.15
CA CYS A 40 -9.36 -0.33 -22.77
C CYS A 40 -9.96 0.55 -23.89
N ASN A 41 -9.18 1.44 -24.49
CA ASN A 41 -9.64 2.31 -25.58
C ASN A 41 -10.09 1.48 -26.78
N ARG A 42 -9.32 0.47 -27.18
CA ARG A 42 -9.67 -0.44 -28.28
C ARG A 42 -11.00 -1.17 -28.01
N PHE A 43 -11.15 -1.68 -26.79
CA PHE A 43 -12.39 -2.33 -26.38
C PHE A 43 -13.57 -1.36 -26.42
N LEU A 44 -13.42 -0.17 -25.81
CA LEU A 44 -14.46 0.84 -25.76
C LEU A 44 -14.87 1.34 -27.16
N GLN A 45 -13.92 1.50 -28.07
CA GLN A 45 -14.19 1.87 -29.46
C GLN A 45 -15.00 0.80 -30.19
N ASN A 46 -14.64 -0.47 -30.01
CA ASN A 46 -15.31 -1.58 -30.68
C ASN A 46 -16.72 -1.83 -30.10
N ILE A 47 -16.88 -1.78 -28.77
CA ILE A 47 -18.15 -2.05 -28.11
C ILE A 47 -19.20 -0.93 -28.36
N ALA A 48 -18.77 0.28 -28.66
CA ALA A 48 -19.65 1.42 -28.94
C ALA A 48 -20.52 1.20 -30.18
N ALA A 49 -20.10 0.36 -31.13
CA ALA A 49 -20.85 0.01 -32.33
C ALA A 49 -21.89 -1.09 -32.09
N ILE A 50 -21.92 -1.71 -30.92
CA ILE A 50 -22.79 -2.82 -30.56
C ILE A 50 -24.07 -2.29 -29.88
N GLN A 51 -25.21 -2.94 -30.11
CA GLN A 51 -26.47 -2.60 -29.45
C GLN A 51 -26.30 -2.63 -27.92
N GLN A 52 -26.67 -1.54 -27.27
CA GLN A 52 -26.50 -1.37 -25.82
C GLN A 52 -27.57 -2.19 -25.06
N THR A 53 -27.14 -3.33 -24.55
CA THR A 53 -27.86 -4.15 -23.58
C THR A 53 -27.31 -3.97 -22.17
N PRO A 54 -28.00 -4.36 -21.09
CA PRO A 54 -27.45 -4.29 -19.72
C PRO A 54 -26.07 -4.97 -19.59
N SER A 55 -25.86 -6.10 -20.28
CA SER A 55 -24.57 -6.79 -20.30
C SER A 55 -23.48 -5.96 -21.00
N ILE A 56 -23.80 -5.37 -22.16
CA ILE A 56 -22.87 -4.50 -22.90
C ILE A 56 -22.53 -3.24 -22.09
N MET A 57 -23.53 -2.64 -21.45
CA MET A 57 -23.31 -1.48 -20.57
C MET A 57 -22.40 -1.85 -19.40
N ARG A 58 -22.60 -3.02 -18.76
CA ARG A 58 -21.72 -3.53 -17.70
C ARG A 58 -20.29 -3.72 -18.20
N MET A 59 -20.07 -4.37 -19.35
CA MET A 59 -18.76 -4.56 -19.95
C MET A 59 -18.07 -3.22 -20.26
N THR A 60 -18.85 -2.23 -20.72
CA THR A 60 -18.36 -0.87 -20.95
C THR A 60 -17.88 -0.23 -19.66
N ALA A 61 -18.64 -0.35 -18.57
CA ALA A 61 -18.25 0.16 -17.26
C ALA A 61 -17.01 -0.57 -16.71
N GLU A 62 -16.91 -1.89 -16.89
CA GLU A 62 -15.75 -2.70 -16.53
C GLU A 62 -14.49 -2.36 -17.33
N ALA A 63 -14.58 -1.73 -18.50
CA ALA A 63 -13.45 -1.22 -19.28
C ALA A 63 -13.10 0.24 -18.92
N ARG A 64 -14.09 1.09 -18.60
CA ARG A 64 -13.88 2.46 -18.12
C ARG A 64 -13.14 2.49 -16.78
N PHE A 65 -13.56 1.64 -15.85
CA PHE A 65 -13.00 1.58 -14.51
C PHE A 65 -11.47 1.35 -14.49
N PRO A 66 -10.88 0.31 -15.11
CA PRO A 66 -9.44 0.12 -15.13
C PRO A 66 -8.71 1.20 -15.93
N ARG A 67 -9.32 1.77 -17.00
CA ARG A 67 -8.73 2.91 -17.71
C ARG A 67 -8.56 4.11 -16.78
N ALA A 68 -9.61 4.50 -16.08
CA ALA A 68 -9.57 5.57 -15.10
C ALA A 68 -8.59 5.27 -13.95
N THR A 69 -8.51 4.01 -13.49
CA THR A 69 -7.55 3.59 -12.47
C THR A 69 -6.11 3.81 -12.91
N GLN A 70 -5.75 3.49 -14.18
CA GLN A 70 -4.41 3.76 -14.68
C GLN A 70 -4.11 5.27 -14.71
N TYR A 71 -5.04 6.09 -15.18
CA TYR A 71 -4.87 7.54 -15.18
C TYR A 71 -4.82 8.16 -13.80
N HIS A 72 -5.61 7.66 -12.84
CA HIS A 72 -5.54 8.09 -11.45
C HIS A 72 -4.11 7.89 -10.88
N TYR A 73 -3.49 6.73 -11.10
CA TYR A 73 -2.13 6.48 -10.63
C TYR A 73 -1.08 7.24 -11.43
N LEU A 74 -1.22 7.37 -12.75
CA LEU A 74 -0.31 8.20 -13.56
C LEU A 74 -0.34 9.65 -13.07
N ALA A 75 -1.52 10.23 -12.89
CA ALA A 75 -1.68 11.58 -12.37
C ALA A 75 -1.19 11.72 -10.92
N SER A 76 -1.29 10.67 -10.09
CA SER A 76 -0.80 10.70 -8.72
C SER A 76 0.72 10.82 -8.62
N TYR A 77 1.45 10.20 -9.54
CA TYR A 77 2.91 10.11 -9.46
C TYR A 77 3.64 11.00 -10.46
N PHE A 78 3.18 11.04 -11.71
CA PHE A 78 3.80 11.84 -12.78
C PHE A 78 3.16 13.21 -12.96
N LYS A 79 2.00 13.45 -12.36
CA LYS A 79 1.15 14.63 -12.51
C LYS A 79 0.67 14.80 -13.95
N ASP A 80 1.33 15.64 -14.73
CA ASP A 80 0.94 15.93 -16.11
C ASP A 80 1.41 14.83 -17.06
N VAL A 81 0.47 14.13 -17.68
CA VAL A 81 0.74 13.03 -18.62
C VAL A 81 -0.20 13.09 -19.82
N PRO A 82 0.11 12.47 -20.96
CA PRO A 82 -0.82 12.41 -22.08
C PRO A 82 -2.15 11.73 -21.72
N LEU A 83 -3.27 12.41 -21.92
CA LEU A 83 -4.60 11.84 -21.80
C LEU A 83 -5.08 11.33 -23.17
N VAL A 84 -4.95 10.03 -23.40
CA VAL A 84 -5.30 9.34 -24.63
C VAL A 84 -6.56 8.50 -24.42
N THR A 85 -7.65 8.85 -25.08
CA THR A 85 -8.97 8.20 -24.92
C THR A 85 -9.40 7.39 -26.15
N THR A 86 -8.59 7.41 -27.21
CA THR A 86 -8.79 6.70 -28.48
C THR A 86 -7.60 5.81 -28.81
N VAL A 87 -7.73 4.99 -29.86
CA VAL A 87 -6.58 4.25 -30.42
C VAL A 87 -5.86 5.17 -31.40
N LEU A 88 -4.58 5.45 -31.11
CA LEU A 88 -3.73 6.31 -31.93
C LEU A 88 -2.89 5.48 -32.92
N THR A 89 -2.52 6.10 -34.03
CA THR A 89 -1.44 5.66 -34.91
C THR A 89 -0.08 5.85 -34.25
N ASN A 90 0.97 5.27 -34.80
CA ASN A 90 2.33 5.49 -34.32
C ASN A 90 2.77 6.95 -34.43
N GLU A 91 2.40 7.64 -35.48
CA GLU A 91 2.71 9.07 -35.68
C GLU A 91 2.02 9.93 -34.64
N GLU A 92 0.72 9.73 -34.43
CA GLU A 92 -0.05 10.44 -33.40
C GLU A 92 0.50 10.19 -32.01
N SER A 93 0.82 8.93 -31.68
CA SER A 93 1.34 8.56 -30.36
C SER A 93 2.70 9.17 -30.03
N ASN A 94 3.53 9.41 -31.05
CA ASN A 94 4.83 10.03 -30.92
C ASN A 94 4.76 11.59 -30.84
N ASN A 95 3.56 12.17 -30.99
CA ASN A 95 3.33 13.62 -30.96
C ASN A 95 2.34 14.07 -29.88
N VAL A 96 1.88 13.18 -29.01
CA VAL A 96 0.96 13.54 -27.91
C VAL A 96 1.59 14.56 -26.97
N LYS A 97 0.76 15.47 -26.45
CA LYS A 97 1.19 16.44 -25.44
C LYS A 97 0.75 16.01 -24.04
N LYS A 98 1.42 16.54 -23.03
CA LYS A 98 0.99 16.40 -21.63
C LYS A 98 -0.35 17.14 -21.44
N THR A 99 -1.23 16.52 -20.67
CA THR A 99 -2.48 17.11 -20.18
C THR A 99 -2.29 17.44 -18.70
N PRO A 100 -2.74 18.62 -18.22
CA PRO A 100 -2.64 18.98 -16.82
C PRO A 100 -3.26 17.95 -15.88
N GLN A 101 -2.65 17.72 -14.73
CA GLN A 101 -3.12 16.77 -13.70
C GLN A 101 -4.60 17.01 -13.34
N ALA A 102 -5.03 18.27 -13.21
CA ALA A 102 -6.41 18.60 -12.85
C ALA A 102 -7.42 18.08 -13.88
N ASP A 103 -7.12 18.17 -15.16
CA ASP A 103 -7.99 17.69 -16.23
C ASP A 103 -8.03 16.16 -16.28
N ILE A 104 -6.89 15.50 -16.01
CA ILE A 104 -6.81 14.04 -15.90
C ILE A 104 -7.64 13.55 -14.72
N LEU A 105 -7.53 14.19 -13.55
CA LEU A 105 -8.30 13.81 -12.36
C LEU A 105 -9.79 14.05 -12.55
N LYS A 106 -10.17 15.14 -13.25
CA LYS A 106 -11.57 15.36 -13.64
C LYS A 106 -12.07 14.24 -14.54
N PHE A 107 -11.32 13.86 -15.57
CA PHE A 107 -11.63 12.70 -16.42
C PHE A 107 -11.79 11.43 -15.61
N CYS A 108 -10.89 11.14 -14.67
CA CYS A 108 -10.99 9.97 -13.80
C CYS A 108 -12.28 10.00 -12.97
N ALA A 109 -12.63 11.15 -12.37
CA ALA A 109 -13.86 11.29 -11.59
C ALA A 109 -15.10 11.02 -12.44
N ASP A 110 -15.16 11.56 -13.65
CA ASP A 110 -16.28 11.37 -14.57
C ASP A 110 -16.40 9.89 -15.01
N GLU A 111 -15.29 9.21 -15.27
CA GLU A 111 -15.27 7.78 -15.64
C GLU A 111 -15.68 6.89 -14.46
N PHE A 112 -15.21 7.17 -13.22
CA PHE A 112 -15.60 6.40 -12.05
C PHE A 112 -17.07 6.60 -11.68
N LYS A 113 -17.63 7.81 -11.82
CA LYS A 113 -19.06 8.07 -11.65
C LYS A 113 -19.88 7.24 -12.66
N ALA A 114 -19.56 7.34 -13.93
CA ALA A 114 -20.26 6.60 -14.99
C ALA A 114 -20.16 5.07 -14.78
N ALA A 115 -19.02 4.58 -14.29
CA ALA A 115 -18.86 3.17 -13.96
C ALA A 115 -19.71 2.77 -12.74
N ALA A 116 -19.76 3.59 -11.69
CA ALA A 116 -20.54 3.32 -10.48
C ALA A 116 -22.07 3.29 -10.72
N GLU A 117 -22.56 4.00 -11.72
CA GLU A 117 -23.99 3.98 -12.11
C GLU A 117 -24.42 2.62 -12.68
N VAL A 118 -23.51 1.91 -13.35
CA VAL A 118 -23.81 0.69 -14.12
C VAL A 118 -23.32 -0.58 -13.45
N LEU A 119 -22.17 -0.51 -12.74
CA LEU A 119 -21.61 -1.70 -12.09
C LEU A 119 -22.54 -2.24 -10.99
N PRO A 120 -22.66 -3.58 -10.87
CA PRO A 120 -23.42 -4.19 -9.78
C PRO A 120 -22.85 -3.79 -8.42
N SER A 121 -23.68 -3.75 -7.41
CA SER A 121 -23.23 -3.60 -6.04
C SER A 121 -22.47 -4.86 -5.57
N PHE A 122 -21.71 -4.75 -4.49
CA PHE A 122 -20.87 -5.84 -3.97
C PHE A 122 -21.69 -7.13 -3.71
N ASN A 123 -22.87 -7.02 -3.10
CA ASN A 123 -23.72 -8.18 -2.83
C ASN A 123 -24.40 -8.73 -4.11
N ASN A 124 -24.52 -7.94 -5.17
CA ASN A 124 -25.11 -8.33 -6.43
C ASN A 124 -24.07 -8.91 -7.43
N LEU A 125 -22.81 -8.99 -7.05
CA LEU A 125 -21.81 -9.71 -7.83
C LEU A 125 -22.08 -11.22 -7.76
N PRO A 126 -22.18 -11.92 -8.91
CA PRO A 126 -22.18 -13.38 -8.91
C PRO A 126 -20.95 -13.94 -8.20
N ALA A 127 -21.06 -15.12 -7.60
CA ALA A 127 -19.94 -15.76 -6.90
C ALA A 127 -18.69 -15.95 -7.79
N SER A 128 -18.92 -16.21 -9.10
CA SER A 128 -17.85 -16.31 -10.11
C SER A 128 -17.14 -14.98 -10.42
N ASP A 129 -17.76 -13.85 -10.06
CA ASP A 129 -17.28 -12.52 -10.38
C ASP A 129 -16.67 -11.79 -9.15
N LYS A 130 -16.58 -12.46 -8.01
CA LYS A 130 -15.95 -11.89 -6.82
C LYS A 130 -14.54 -11.41 -7.14
N GLY A 131 -14.21 -10.19 -6.73
CA GLY A 131 -12.95 -9.50 -7.03
C GLY A 131 -12.96 -8.68 -8.32
N ARG A 132 -14.00 -8.79 -9.17
CA ARG A 132 -14.20 -7.87 -10.31
C ARG A 132 -14.65 -6.49 -9.80
N ALA A 133 -14.62 -5.52 -10.72
CA ALA A 133 -15.09 -4.17 -10.41
C ALA A 133 -16.59 -4.18 -10.03
N CYS A 134 -16.90 -3.57 -8.90
CA CYS A 134 -18.25 -3.35 -8.40
C CYS A 134 -18.51 -1.86 -8.16
N LYS A 135 -19.74 -1.49 -7.87
CA LYS A 135 -20.12 -0.10 -7.58
C LYS A 135 -19.27 0.51 -6.48
N GLN A 136 -19.07 -0.21 -5.38
CA GLN A 136 -18.26 0.27 -4.24
C GLN A 136 -16.80 0.45 -4.62
N ALA A 137 -16.23 -0.39 -5.50
CA ALA A 137 -14.87 -0.22 -6.00
C ALA A 137 -14.73 1.08 -6.82
N ALA A 138 -15.70 1.36 -7.71
CA ALA A 138 -15.73 2.57 -8.51
C ALA A 138 -15.89 3.82 -7.61
N LEU A 139 -16.80 3.79 -6.64
CA LEU A 139 -16.97 4.86 -5.65
C LEU A 139 -15.71 5.07 -4.80
N ALA A 140 -15.03 4.02 -4.36
CA ALA A 140 -13.81 4.14 -3.57
C ALA A 140 -12.67 4.80 -4.36
N PHE A 141 -12.49 4.45 -5.63
CA PHE A 141 -11.53 5.15 -6.50
C PHE A 141 -11.96 6.59 -6.81
N LEU A 142 -13.25 6.86 -6.95
CA LEU A 142 -13.79 8.22 -7.04
C LEU A 142 -13.43 9.03 -5.80
N GLY A 143 -13.65 8.46 -4.60
CA GLY A 143 -13.27 9.08 -3.34
C GLY A 143 -11.76 9.36 -3.25
N ARG A 144 -10.89 8.39 -3.62
CA ARG A 144 -9.44 8.60 -3.72
C ARG A 144 -9.09 9.75 -4.67
N THR A 145 -9.81 9.87 -5.80
CA THR A 145 -9.60 10.94 -6.78
C THR A 145 -9.96 12.29 -6.18
N TYR A 146 -11.09 12.40 -5.48
CA TYR A 146 -11.46 13.62 -4.77
C TYR A 146 -10.48 13.99 -3.66
N MET A 147 -9.97 13.00 -2.89
CA MET A 147 -8.93 13.27 -1.89
C MET A 147 -7.65 13.84 -2.52
N LEU A 148 -7.27 13.35 -3.71
CA LEU A 148 -6.11 13.87 -4.44
C LEU A 148 -6.36 15.30 -4.97
N MET A 149 -7.59 15.60 -5.38
CA MET A 149 -8.03 16.94 -5.77
C MET A 149 -8.24 17.88 -4.57
N LYS A 150 -8.20 17.37 -3.34
CA LYS A 150 -8.58 18.05 -2.09
C LYS A 150 -10.05 18.52 -2.09
N ASP A 151 -10.89 17.84 -2.85
CA ASP A 151 -12.35 18.04 -2.85
C ASP A 151 -12.96 17.18 -1.76
N TRP A 152 -12.77 17.63 -0.51
CA TRP A 152 -13.13 16.89 0.68
C TRP A 152 -14.61 16.65 0.82
N LYS A 153 -15.43 17.62 0.40
CA LYS A 153 -16.89 17.50 0.41
C LYS A 153 -17.38 16.35 -0.46
N ASN A 154 -17.01 16.36 -1.75
CA ASN A 154 -17.39 15.29 -2.67
C ASN A 154 -16.75 13.95 -2.28
N GLY A 155 -15.55 13.96 -1.72
CA GLY A 155 -14.90 12.78 -1.14
C GLY A 155 -15.74 12.16 -0.01
N ALA A 156 -16.16 12.98 0.96
CA ALA A 156 -17.00 12.55 2.08
C ALA A 156 -18.34 11.98 1.60
N GLU A 157 -19.03 12.69 0.71
CA GLU A 157 -20.32 12.24 0.15
C GLU A 157 -20.16 10.89 -0.59
N THR A 158 -19.06 10.70 -1.29
CA THR A 158 -18.78 9.46 -2.04
C THR A 158 -18.52 8.27 -1.12
N TYR A 159 -17.67 8.44 -0.10
CA TYR A 159 -17.42 7.36 0.87
C TYR A 159 -18.67 7.06 1.72
N LYS A 160 -19.44 8.08 2.08
CA LYS A 160 -20.72 7.93 2.78
C LYS A 160 -21.67 7.03 1.99
N GLN A 161 -21.79 7.19 0.68
CA GLN A 161 -22.62 6.29 -0.15
C GLN A 161 -22.22 4.81 0.02
N ILE A 162 -20.91 4.48 0.08
CA ILE A 162 -20.46 3.09 0.30
C ILE A 162 -20.92 2.59 1.67
N ILE A 163 -20.78 3.43 2.69
CA ILE A 163 -21.15 3.09 4.08
C ILE A 163 -22.66 2.86 4.18
N GLU A 164 -23.47 3.74 3.61
CA GLU A 164 -24.94 3.69 3.63
C GLU A 164 -25.53 2.51 2.85
N MET A 165 -24.79 1.95 1.89
CA MET A 165 -25.21 0.69 1.22
C MET A 165 -25.27 -0.49 2.20
N GLY A 166 -24.54 -0.47 3.32
CA GLY A 166 -24.58 -1.51 4.35
C GLY A 166 -24.12 -2.90 3.92
N GLU A 167 -23.46 -3.01 2.76
CA GLU A 167 -23.04 -4.30 2.18
C GLU A 167 -21.67 -4.76 2.65
N ASN A 168 -20.85 -3.82 3.15
CA ASN A 168 -19.48 -4.06 3.57
C ASN A 168 -19.36 -3.96 5.11
N ALA A 169 -18.40 -4.68 5.67
CA ALA A 169 -18.13 -4.69 7.11
C ALA A 169 -16.67 -5.02 7.41
N ILE A 170 -16.17 -4.56 8.55
CA ILE A 170 -14.86 -4.95 9.06
C ILE A 170 -14.85 -6.46 9.34
N HIS A 171 -13.87 -7.16 8.80
CA HIS A 171 -13.68 -8.59 9.03
C HIS A 171 -13.08 -8.82 10.43
N PRO A 172 -13.56 -9.78 11.21
CA PRO A 172 -13.12 -9.95 12.60
C PRO A 172 -11.67 -10.38 12.77
N ARG A 173 -11.04 -10.88 11.71
CA ARG A 173 -9.67 -11.41 11.76
C ARG A 173 -8.79 -10.79 10.68
N TYR A 174 -7.79 -10.00 11.14
CA TYR A 174 -6.95 -9.17 10.26
C TYR A 174 -6.17 -9.96 9.21
N GLN A 175 -5.48 -11.04 9.63
CA GLN A 175 -4.64 -11.81 8.71
C GLN A 175 -5.43 -12.55 7.64
N GLU A 176 -6.65 -12.96 7.95
CA GLU A 176 -7.49 -13.74 7.04
C GLU A 176 -7.91 -12.96 5.78
N LEU A 177 -7.83 -11.62 5.82
CA LEU A 177 -8.07 -10.74 4.66
C LEU A 177 -7.13 -11.02 3.48
N PHE A 178 -5.95 -11.56 3.75
CA PHE A 178 -4.88 -11.75 2.77
C PHE A 178 -4.75 -13.22 2.34
N TRP A 179 -5.50 -14.13 2.95
CA TRP A 179 -5.44 -15.56 2.68
C TRP A 179 -6.37 -15.98 1.54
N PRO A 180 -6.06 -17.05 0.80
CA PRO A 180 -6.76 -17.38 -0.45
C PRO A 180 -8.27 -17.55 -0.32
N LYS A 181 -8.74 -18.26 0.72
CA LYS A 181 -10.17 -18.54 0.88
C LYS A 181 -10.89 -17.41 1.58
N THR A 182 -10.45 -17.07 2.77
CA THR A 182 -11.10 -16.04 3.62
C THR A 182 -10.92 -14.65 3.06
N GLY A 183 -9.83 -14.36 2.36
CA GLY A 183 -9.60 -13.11 1.66
C GLY A 183 -10.55 -12.87 0.48
N ILE A 184 -11.10 -13.93 -0.13
CA ILE A 184 -12.13 -13.84 -1.16
C ILE A 184 -13.54 -13.78 -0.53
N ASP A 185 -13.76 -14.59 0.48
CA ASP A 185 -15.09 -14.82 1.06
C ASP A 185 -15.31 -14.00 2.34
N ASN A 186 -15.25 -12.68 2.21
CA ASN A 186 -15.48 -11.72 3.30
C ASN A 186 -16.18 -10.46 2.78
N LYS A 187 -16.60 -9.58 3.70
CA LYS A 187 -17.27 -8.31 3.38
C LYS A 187 -16.35 -7.09 3.43
N GLU A 188 -15.08 -7.26 3.76
CA GLU A 188 -14.14 -6.15 3.89
C GLU A 188 -13.37 -5.90 2.59
N ASN A 189 -12.93 -6.95 1.89
CA ASN A 189 -12.19 -6.83 0.63
C ASN A 189 -13.15 -6.50 -0.51
N ILE A 190 -13.23 -5.23 -0.90
CA ILE A 190 -14.15 -4.70 -1.91
C ILE A 190 -13.62 -4.97 -3.33
N PHE A 191 -12.32 -4.71 -3.53
CA PHE A 191 -11.66 -4.93 -4.82
C PHE A 191 -10.26 -5.46 -4.56
N TYR A 192 -9.91 -6.57 -5.22
CA TYR A 192 -8.66 -7.30 -4.93
C TYR A 192 -8.19 -8.12 -6.12
N ILE A 193 -6.91 -8.52 -6.09
CA ILE A 193 -6.35 -9.52 -6.99
C ILE A 193 -6.27 -10.85 -6.23
N ALA A 194 -6.95 -11.87 -6.73
CA ALA A 194 -6.83 -13.22 -6.22
C ALA A 194 -5.80 -14.00 -7.07
N TYR A 195 -4.77 -14.49 -6.41
CA TYR A 195 -3.79 -15.38 -7.00
C TYR A 195 -4.13 -16.82 -6.67
N LEU A 196 -3.97 -17.71 -7.64
CA LEU A 196 -4.22 -19.15 -7.48
C LEU A 196 -3.01 -19.93 -7.97
N SER A 197 -2.40 -20.69 -7.08
CA SER A 197 -1.25 -21.54 -7.39
C SER A 197 -1.54 -22.46 -8.60
N ASN A 198 -0.55 -22.69 -9.41
CA ASN A 198 -0.59 -23.47 -10.65
C ASN A 198 -1.39 -22.87 -11.82
N TYR A 199 -2.12 -21.75 -11.61
CA TYR A 199 -2.84 -21.04 -12.67
C TYR A 199 -2.30 -19.62 -12.85
N PHE A 200 -2.44 -18.81 -11.83
CA PHE A 200 -1.95 -17.44 -11.75
C PHE A 200 -1.44 -17.19 -10.33
N GLY A 201 -0.39 -17.91 -9.95
CA GLY A 201 0.23 -17.78 -8.64
C GLY A 201 1.10 -16.52 -8.53
N CYS A 202 1.37 -16.09 -7.29
CA CYS A 202 2.30 -14.99 -7.06
C CYS A 202 3.61 -15.48 -6.43
N GLY A 203 4.72 -14.87 -6.85
CA GLY A 203 6.05 -15.13 -6.27
C GLY A 203 6.32 -14.33 -4.99
N MET A 204 5.31 -13.82 -4.32
CA MET A 204 5.47 -12.99 -3.13
C MET A 204 6.27 -13.69 -2.02
N PRO A 205 6.02 -14.96 -1.68
CA PRO A 205 6.84 -15.66 -0.69
C PRO A 205 8.31 -15.73 -1.06
N GLN A 206 8.63 -16.05 -2.32
CA GLN A 206 10.02 -16.07 -2.81
C GLN A 206 10.73 -14.73 -2.62
N HIS A 207 10.02 -13.62 -2.84
CA HIS A 207 10.59 -12.29 -2.69
C HIS A 207 10.71 -11.82 -1.24
N LEU A 208 9.83 -12.23 -0.34
CA LEU A 208 9.68 -11.64 0.98
C LEU A 208 10.18 -12.53 2.13
N MET A 209 10.11 -13.85 1.98
CA MET A 209 10.53 -14.79 3.02
C MET A 209 12.06 -14.83 3.17
N SER A 210 12.51 -15.36 4.30
CA SER A 210 13.94 -15.52 4.60
C SER A 210 14.62 -16.55 3.68
N ALA A 211 15.94 -16.48 3.60
CA ALA A 211 16.73 -17.47 2.87
C ALA A 211 16.59 -18.88 3.48
N LYS A 212 16.27 -19.00 4.77
CA LYS A 212 15.97 -20.28 5.43
C LYS A 212 14.75 -20.98 4.83
N ASP A 213 13.78 -20.21 4.34
CA ASP A 213 12.59 -20.71 3.65
C ASP A 213 12.75 -20.67 2.13
N ASN A 214 13.98 -20.64 1.62
CA ASN A 214 14.33 -20.48 0.21
C ASN A 214 13.83 -19.15 -0.42
N GLY A 215 13.48 -18.17 0.38
CA GLY A 215 13.13 -16.84 -0.05
C GLY A 215 14.36 -15.97 -0.32
N TRP A 216 14.13 -14.81 -0.95
CA TRP A 216 15.20 -13.87 -1.29
C TRP A 216 15.35 -12.70 -0.33
N SER A 217 14.42 -12.54 0.61
CA SER A 217 14.37 -11.37 1.51
C SER A 217 14.58 -10.03 0.75
N SER A 218 13.95 -9.89 -0.43
CA SER A 218 14.21 -8.78 -1.34
C SER A 218 13.71 -7.44 -0.81
N SER A 219 12.70 -7.44 0.05
CA SER A 219 12.15 -6.23 0.68
C SER A 219 11.90 -6.49 2.14
N ASN A 220 12.43 -5.65 3.00
CA ASN A 220 12.33 -5.80 4.45
C ASN A 220 11.59 -4.61 5.09
N PRO A 221 10.79 -4.80 6.15
CA PRO A 221 10.22 -3.71 6.93
C PRO A 221 11.33 -2.84 7.53
N ALA A 222 11.15 -1.54 7.56
CA ALA A 222 12.06 -0.63 8.28
C ALA A 222 11.62 -0.49 9.74
N GLY A 223 12.56 -0.16 10.63
CA GLY A 223 12.32 0.00 12.07
C GLY A 223 11.22 1.00 12.39
N GLY A 224 11.12 2.10 11.64
CA GLY A 224 10.04 3.06 11.85
C GLY A 224 8.63 2.48 11.65
N LEU A 225 8.46 1.35 10.93
CA LEU A 225 7.16 0.66 10.92
C LEU A 225 6.95 -0.13 12.21
N PHE A 226 7.97 -0.82 12.70
CA PHE A 226 7.93 -1.52 13.99
C PHE A 226 7.59 -0.56 15.14
N GLU A 227 8.21 0.60 15.16
CA GLU A 227 7.99 1.64 16.17
C GLU A 227 6.60 2.28 16.09
N ALA A 228 6.00 2.28 14.91
CA ALA A 228 4.67 2.83 14.73
C ALA A 228 3.56 2.01 15.41
N TYR A 229 3.75 0.73 15.65
CA TYR A 229 2.78 -0.05 16.40
C TYR A 229 2.82 0.37 17.87
N GLU A 230 1.67 0.76 18.42
CA GLU A 230 1.49 1.24 19.79
C GLU A 230 1.66 0.11 20.81
N PHE A 231 1.76 0.46 22.09
CA PHE A 231 1.46 -0.50 23.15
C PHE A 231 -0.04 -0.85 23.14
N LYS A 232 -0.39 -1.98 23.71
CA LYS A 232 -1.76 -2.52 23.70
C LYS A 232 -2.79 -1.60 24.38
N ASP A 233 -2.36 -0.70 25.25
CA ASP A 233 -3.18 0.32 25.89
C ASP A 233 -3.36 1.58 25.01
N GLY A 234 -2.84 1.60 23.79
CA GLY A 234 -2.94 2.72 22.85
C GLY A 234 -1.90 3.81 23.06
N THR A 235 -0.94 3.64 23.96
CA THR A 235 0.15 4.62 24.12
C THR A 235 1.24 4.40 23.08
N PRO A 236 1.90 5.47 22.60
CA PRO A 236 3.01 5.37 21.64
C PRO A 236 4.14 4.49 22.19
N PHE A 237 4.76 3.74 21.28
CA PHE A 237 5.92 2.92 21.62
C PHE A 237 7.16 3.77 21.89
N SER A 238 7.93 3.36 22.90
CA SER A 238 9.29 3.87 23.16
C SER A 238 10.19 2.72 23.62
N TYR A 239 11.46 2.75 23.25
CA TYR A 239 12.48 1.83 23.75
C TYR A 239 12.84 2.11 25.23
N ASP A 240 12.54 3.30 25.74
CA ASP A 240 12.75 3.70 27.15
C ASP A 240 11.56 3.33 28.05
N ASP A 241 10.47 2.87 27.48
CA ASP A 241 9.30 2.47 28.26
C ASP A 241 9.56 1.15 29.00
N PRO A 242 9.25 1.04 30.29
CA PRO A 242 9.49 -0.17 31.09
C PRO A 242 8.73 -1.41 30.57
N ARG A 243 7.71 -1.24 29.74
CA ARG A 243 6.97 -2.34 29.08
C ARG A 243 7.71 -2.91 27.88
N TYR A 244 8.72 -2.22 27.35
CA TYR A 244 9.53 -2.74 26.27
C TYR A 244 10.37 -3.92 26.72
N ASN A 245 10.18 -5.07 26.11
CA ASN A 245 10.97 -6.26 26.37
C ASN A 245 11.91 -6.57 25.19
N PRO A 246 13.23 -6.37 25.32
CA PRO A 246 14.19 -6.63 24.26
C PRO A 246 14.30 -8.11 23.85
N ASN A 247 13.82 -9.02 24.72
CA ASN A 247 13.80 -10.46 24.44
C ASN A 247 12.48 -10.93 23.80
N ASN A 248 11.44 -10.09 23.85
CA ASN A 248 10.15 -10.34 23.23
C ASN A 248 9.56 -9.04 22.66
N LEU A 249 9.96 -8.69 21.46
CA LEU A 249 9.68 -7.38 20.84
C LEU A 249 8.19 -7.11 20.58
N GLY A 250 7.34 -8.15 20.55
CA GLY A 250 5.89 -8.05 20.37
C GLY A 250 5.11 -7.98 21.68
N GLU A 251 5.78 -8.11 22.82
CA GLU A 251 5.10 -8.13 24.11
C GLU A 251 4.41 -6.80 24.40
N ASN A 252 3.15 -6.85 24.84
CA ASN A 252 2.33 -5.69 25.13
C ASN A 252 2.13 -4.71 23.97
N ARG A 253 2.25 -5.16 22.72
CA ARG A 253 2.11 -4.33 21.52
C ARG A 253 0.76 -4.54 20.84
N ASP A 254 0.40 -3.60 19.97
CA ASP A 254 -0.70 -3.74 19.01
C ASP A 254 -0.58 -5.08 18.27
N PRO A 255 -1.60 -5.95 18.31
CA PRO A 255 -1.54 -7.28 17.68
C PRO A 255 -1.21 -7.26 16.20
N ARG A 256 -1.52 -6.16 15.50
CA ARG A 256 -1.20 -6.00 14.07
C ARG A 256 0.30 -5.98 13.79
N LEU A 257 1.15 -5.70 14.79
CA LEU A 257 2.60 -5.85 14.68
C LEU A 257 2.94 -7.28 14.26
N ASP A 258 2.48 -8.27 15.05
CA ASP A 258 2.77 -9.69 14.79
C ASP A 258 2.08 -10.23 13.54
N TYR A 259 0.95 -9.63 13.16
CA TYR A 259 0.26 -9.99 11.91
C TYR A 259 0.95 -9.44 10.66
N THR A 260 1.76 -8.39 10.80
CA THR A 260 2.36 -7.70 9.66
C THR A 260 3.82 -8.06 9.45
N ILE A 261 4.60 -8.15 10.53
CA ILE A 261 6.04 -8.43 10.47
C ILE A 261 6.44 -9.49 11.49
N TYR A 262 7.57 -10.15 11.27
CA TYR A 262 8.22 -10.94 12.28
C TYR A 262 9.69 -10.56 12.43
N TYR A 263 10.27 -10.88 13.56
CA TYR A 263 11.53 -10.36 14.08
C TYR A 263 12.26 -11.43 14.88
N ASN A 264 13.43 -11.09 15.41
CA ASN A 264 14.22 -12.01 16.21
C ASN A 264 13.43 -12.59 17.40
N GLY A 265 13.38 -13.90 17.53
CA GLY A 265 12.62 -14.64 18.54
C GLY A 265 11.17 -14.93 18.16
N ALA A 266 10.63 -14.35 17.08
CA ALA A 266 9.28 -14.67 16.65
C ALA A 266 9.19 -16.06 15.99
N THR A 267 8.05 -16.72 16.15
CA THR A 267 7.76 -17.98 15.47
C THR A 267 7.08 -17.72 14.13
N PHE A 268 7.61 -18.35 13.08
CA PHE A 268 7.04 -18.35 11.73
C PHE A 268 7.14 -19.78 11.16
N LYS A 269 6.06 -20.30 10.57
CA LYS A 269 5.96 -21.69 10.09
C LYS A 269 6.38 -22.72 11.14
N GLY A 270 5.99 -22.52 12.39
CA GLY A 270 6.33 -23.40 13.51
C GLY A 270 7.79 -23.39 13.96
N THR A 271 8.61 -22.50 13.41
CA THR A 271 10.03 -22.38 13.76
C THR A 271 10.29 -21.01 14.38
N THR A 272 11.06 -20.97 15.49
CA THR A 272 11.55 -19.71 16.06
C THR A 272 12.73 -19.20 15.25
N TYR A 273 12.64 -17.97 14.80
CA TYR A 273 13.65 -17.31 13.95
C TYR A 273 14.66 -16.55 14.78
N ILE A 274 15.92 -16.70 14.44
CA ILE A 274 17.03 -15.93 14.98
C ILE A 274 17.53 -14.98 13.87
N ILE A 275 17.06 -13.76 13.89
CA ILE A 275 17.41 -12.74 12.88
C ILE A 275 18.45 -11.78 13.44
N SER A 276 19.47 -12.31 14.09
CA SER A 276 20.59 -11.53 14.63
C SER A 276 21.87 -11.92 13.93
N PRO A 277 22.64 -10.96 13.39
CA PRO A 277 23.88 -11.27 12.67
C PRO A 277 24.98 -11.88 13.55
N ASP A 278 24.90 -11.71 14.85
CA ASP A 278 25.95 -12.10 15.79
C ASP A 278 25.63 -13.33 16.62
N SER A 279 24.44 -13.82 16.51
CA SER A 279 24.06 -15.02 17.23
C SER A 279 24.85 -16.21 16.71
N SER A 280 25.53 -16.95 17.60
CA SER A 280 26.12 -18.25 17.27
C SER A 280 25.05 -19.22 16.78
N ALA A 281 23.80 -19.08 17.23
CA ALA A 281 22.67 -19.86 16.76
C ALA A 281 22.28 -19.46 15.32
N ALA A 282 22.25 -18.16 14.98
CA ALA A 282 22.02 -17.71 13.61
C ALA A 282 23.11 -18.22 12.65
N LYS A 283 24.36 -18.22 13.06
CA LYS A 283 25.47 -18.81 12.30
C LYS A 283 25.34 -20.32 12.10
N LYS A 284 24.84 -21.04 13.10
CA LYS A 284 24.56 -22.48 12.99
C LYS A 284 23.39 -22.76 12.07
N GLN A 285 22.38 -21.90 12.06
CA GLN A 285 21.23 -22.03 11.16
C GLN A 285 21.53 -21.60 9.73
N LYS A 286 22.73 -21.05 9.47
CA LYS A 286 23.31 -20.61 8.18
C LYS A 286 22.46 -19.65 7.36
N LEU A 287 21.14 -19.65 7.49
CA LEU A 287 20.18 -19.02 6.60
C LEU A 287 19.52 -17.78 7.23
N ASP A 288 19.55 -17.63 8.55
CA ASP A 288 19.04 -16.43 9.25
C ASP A 288 20.17 -15.48 9.63
N TYR A 289 21.29 -15.59 8.95
CA TYR A 289 22.39 -14.65 9.07
C TYR A 289 22.00 -13.31 8.42
N ALA A 290 22.29 -12.20 9.05
CA ALA A 290 21.80 -10.87 8.70
C ALA A 290 21.96 -10.45 7.25
N THR A 291 23.01 -10.89 6.59
CA THR A 291 23.26 -10.50 5.19
C THR A 291 22.34 -11.18 4.19
N GLU A 292 21.74 -12.31 4.57
CA GLU A 292 20.91 -13.13 3.68
C GLU A 292 19.45 -13.22 4.15
N ALA A 293 19.20 -13.11 5.46
CA ALA A 293 17.86 -13.22 6.00
C ALA A 293 17.09 -11.90 6.00
N SER A 294 17.73 -10.79 6.42
CA SER A 294 17.13 -9.46 6.46
C SER A 294 18.20 -8.38 6.53
N LYS A 295 17.99 -7.27 5.84
CA LYS A 295 18.86 -6.07 5.96
C LYS A 295 18.42 -5.14 7.08
N THR A 296 17.26 -5.38 7.67
CA THR A 296 16.70 -4.52 8.71
C THR A 296 16.49 -5.22 10.06
N GLY A 297 16.68 -6.54 10.10
CA GLY A 297 16.31 -7.35 11.27
C GLY A 297 14.82 -7.68 11.38
N PHE A 298 14.04 -7.30 10.36
CA PHE A 298 12.61 -7.56 10.25
C PHE A 298 12.28 -8.27 8.95
N LEU A 299 11.22 -9.08 8.95
CA LEU A 299 10.68 -9.77 7.79
C LEU A 299 9.16 -9.59 7.72
N TRP A 300 8.58 -9.71 6.51
CA TRP A 300 7.15 -9.61 6.31
C TRP A 300 6.43 -10.90 6.67
N ARG A 301 5.32 -10.80 7.40
CA ARG A 301 4.38 -11.89 7.70
C ARG A 301 3.06 -11.72 6.95
N LYS A 302 2.64 -10.47 6.75
CA LYS A 302 1.41 -10.13 6.06
C LYS A 302 1.33 -10.83 4.71
N TYR A 303 0.17 -11.29 4.31
CA TYR A 303 -0.16 -12.11 3.13
C TYR A 303 0.12 -13.61 3.26
N PHE A 304 0.85 -14.08 4.26
CA PHE A 304 1.19 -15.50 4.35
C PHE A 304 0.22 -16.26 5.25
N ASN A 305 -0.40 -17.29 4.69
CA ASN A 305 -0.94 -18.38 5.48
C ASN A 305 0.17 -19.39 5.69
N GLU A 306 0.78 -19.36 6.88
CA GLU A 306 2.00 -20.12 7.18
C GLU A 306 1.84 -21.64 7.03
N GLU A 307 0.62 -22.15 7.24
CA GLU A 307 0.28 -23.58 7.13
C GLU A 307 0.16 -24.03 5.65
N ARG A 308 0.04 -23.08 4.70
CA ARG A 308 -0.29 -23.36 3.30
C ARG A 308 0.70 -22.82 2.29
N ILE A 309 1.93 -22.54 2.71
CA ILE A 309 3.00 -22.14 1.79
C ILE A 309 3.67 -23.41 1.24
N GLU A 310 3.11 -23.95 0.17
CA GLU A 310 3.62 -25.16 -0.49
C GLU A 310 4.64 -24.79 -1.59
N ASP A 311 4.30 -23.81 -2.43
CA ASP A 311 5.16 -23.29 -3.50
C ASP A 311 5.41 -21.79 -3.31
N ILE A 312 6.66 -21.42 -3.03
CA ILE A 312 7.06 -20.02 -2.83
C ILE A 312 7.09 -19.21 -4.13
N THR A 313 7.14 -19.87 -5.28
CA THR A 313 7.18 -19.23 -6.62
C THR A 313 5.80 -19.07 -7.24
N SER A 314 4.84 -19.86 -6.78
CA SER A 314 3.46 -19.89 -7.29
C SER A 314 2.45 -19.99 -6.14
N TYR A 315 2.46 -19.02 -5.25
CA TYR A 315 1.63 -18.99 -4.06
C TYR A 315 0.22 -18.44 -4.34
N SER A 316 -0.79 -19.02 -3.68
CA SER A 316 -2.14 -18.47 -3.66
C SER A 316 -2.26 -17.40 -2.59
N ALA A 317 -2.70 -16.20 -2.95
CA ALA A 317 -2.88 -15.08 -2.04
C ALA A 317 -4.02 -14.17 -2.50
N VAL A 318 -4.51 -13.34 -1.60
CA VAL A 318 -5.37 -12.20 -1.95
C VAL A 318 -4.62 -10.91 -1.66
N THR A 319 -4.54 -10.05 -2.66
CA THR A 319 -3.97 -8.70 -2.53
C THR A 319 -5.10 -7.69 -2.65
N PRO A 320 -5.60 -7.15 -1.52
CA PRO A 320 -6.61 -6.11 -1.55
C PRO A 320 -6.07 -4.84 -2.22
N ILE A 321 -6.91 -4.23 -3.05
CA ILE A 321 -6.67 -2.90 -3.65
C ILE A 321 -7.55 -1.87 -2.93
N ILE A 322 -8.77 -2.25 -2.59
CA ILE A 322 -9.71 -1.47 -1.77
C ILE A 322 -10.26 -2.37 -0.68
N ARG A 323 -10.14 -1.94 0.56
CA ARG A 323 -10.77 -2.56 1.74
C ARG A 323 -11.72 -1.58 2.43
N TYR A 324 -12.73 -2.12 3.10
CA TYR A 324 -13.69 -1.30 3.84
C TYR A 324 -13.05 -0.48 4.97
N ALA A 325 -11.99 -0.99 5.61
CA ALA A 325 -11.20 -0.22 6.56
C ALA A 325 -10.64 1.08 5.94
N GLU A 326 -10.14 1.02 4.70
CA GLU A 326 -9.69 2.22 3.99
C GLU A 326 -10.86 3.19 3.73
N VAL A 327 -12.04 2.68 3.35
CA VAL A 327 -13.24 3.49 3.13
C VAL A 327 -13.60 4.27 4.39
N LEU A 328 -13.62 3.60 5.55
CA LEU A 328 -13.96 4.23 6.83
C LEU A 328 -12.93 5.30 7.24
N LEU A 329 -11.64 4.99 7.14
CA LEU A 329 -10.57 5.92 7.47
C LEU A 329 -10.51 7.11 6.50
N SER A 330 -10.82 6.89 5.21
CA SER A 330 -10.88 7.95 4.21
C SER A 330 -12.13 8.83 4.37
N TYR A 331 -13.25 8.25 4.77
CA TYR A 331 -14.45 9.03 5.13
C TYR A 331 -14.17 9.98 6.30
N LEU A 332 -13.57 9.46 7.38
CA LEU A 332 -13.18 10.29 8.53
C LEU A 332 -12.20 11.40 8.12
N GLU A 333 -11.22 11.08 7.25
CA GLU A 333 -10.28 12.09 6.74
C GLU A 333 -11.00 13.18 5.95
N CYS A 334 -11.91 12.82 5.06
CA CYS A 334 -12.68 13.81 4.29
C CYS A 334 -13.56 14.69 5.18
N GLN A 335 -14.22 14.13 6.20
CA GLN A 335 -15.00 14.90 7.17
C GLN A 335 -14.11 15.89 7.95
N LEU A 336 -12.97 15.41 8.45
CA LEU A 336 -12.00 16.20 9.18
C LEU A 336 -11.45 17.36 8.35
N GLU A 337 -11.01 17.09 7.13
CA GLU A 337 -10.40 18.11 6.25
C GLU A 337 -11.43 19.05 5.62
N ASN A 338 -12.71 18.63 5.57
CA ASN A 338 -13.83 19.51 5.19
C ASN A 338 -14.27 20.46 6.33
N GLY A 339 -13.70 20.31 7.53
CA GLY A 339 -14.06 21.11 8.69
C GLY A 339 -15.39 20.75 9.34
N GLU A 340 -15.91 19.54 9.08
CA GLU A 340 -17.13 19.06 9.71
C GLU A 340 -16.92 18.75 11.20
N PRO A 341 -17.95 18.91 12.03
CA PRO A 341 -17.87 18.56 13.44
C PRO A 341 -17.55 17.08 13.65
N ILE A 342 -16.49 16.81 14.39
CA ILE A 342 -16.11 15.45 14.76
C ILE A 342 -16.89 15.04 16.01
N THR A 343 -17.71 14.01 15.86
CA THR A 343 -18.51 13.44 16.95
C THR A 343 -18.00 12.07 17.35
N GLN A 344 -18.26 11.63 18.59
CA GLN A 344 -17.94 10.28 19.02
C GLN A 344 -18.60 9.22 18.14
N ALA A 345 -19.84 9.44 17.72
CA ALA A 345 -20.54 8.53 16.80
C ALA A 345 -19.82 8.37 15.45
N LEU A 346 -19.24 9.45 14.90
CA LEU A 346 -18.42 9.38 13.69
C LEU A 346 -17.13 8.59 13.95
N LEU A 347 -16.46 8.81 15.08
CA LEU A 347 -15.27 8.05 15.46
C LEU A 347 -15.58 6.57 15.62
N ASP A 348 -16.69 6.23 16.27
CA ASP A 348 -17.12 4.84 16.50
C ASP A 348 -17.49 4.13 15.20
N GLN A 349 -18.12 4.83 14.27
CA GLN A 349 -18.45 4.32 12.95
C GLN A 349 -17.21 4.09 12.08
N THR A 350 -16.12 4.81 12.32
CA THR A 350 -14.95 4.84 11.43
C THR A 350 -13.69 4.25 12.09
N ILE A 351 -12.84 5.08 12.66
CA ILE A 351 -11.53 4.66 13.19
C ILE A 351 -11.67 3.62 14.32
N ASN A 352 -12.70 3.76 15.19
CA ASN A 352 -12.92 2.82 16.29
C ASN A 352 -13.44 1.47 15.80
N ALA A 353 -14.22 1.42 14.72
CA ALA A 353 -14.59 0.16 14.08
C ALA A 353 -13.36 -0.61 13.56
N VAL A 354 -12.36 0.09 13.02
CA VAL A 354 -11.10 -0.50 12.55
C VAL A 354 -10.25 -1.00 13.73
N ARG A 355 -10.03 -0.14 14.74
CA ARG A 355 -9.23 -0.44 15.94
C ARG A 355 -9.86 -1.53 16.81
N GLY A 356 -11.20 -1.55 16.87
CA GLY A 356 -11.99 -2.51 17.66
C GLY A 356 -12.20 -3.87 16.99
N ARG A 357 -11.54 -4.17 15.85
CA ARG A 357 -11.56 -5.50 15.22
C ARG A 357 -11.27 -6.58 16.27
N ASN A 358 -11.99 -7.70 16.25
CA ASN A 358 -11.98 -8.69 17.33
C ASN A 358 -10.59 -9.20 17.73
N ASP A 359 -9.72 -9.45 16.75
CA ASP A 359 -8.35 -9.94 17.00
C ASP A 359 -7.32 -8.81 17.17
N VAL A 360 -7.73 -7.56 17.04
CA VAL A 360 -6.91 -6.34 17.25
C VAL A 360 -7.21 -5.73 18.60
N ASN A 361 -8.47 -5.35 18.84
CA ASN A 361 -9.00 -4.86 20.10
C ASN A 361 -8.13 -3.77 20.77
N MET A 362 -7.76 -2.76 19.99
CA MET A 362 -7.06 -1.58 20.47
C MET A 362 -8.07 -0.57 21.09
N PRO A 363 -7.66 0.24 22.07
CA PRO A 363 -8.52 1.23 22.69
C PRO A 363 -9.16 2.18 21.68
N ALA A 364 -10.41 2.56 21.98
CA ALA A 364 -11.15 3.51 21.17
C ALA A 364 -10.54 4.92 21.27
N ILE A 365 -10.58 5.64 20.15
CA ILE A 365 -10.22 7.05 20.08
C ILE A 365 -11.43 7.89 20.47
N ASN A 366 -11.20 8.91 21.31
CA ASN A 366 -12.17 9.90 21.72
C ASN A 366 -11.68 11.35 21.50
N GLU A 367 -10.57 11.52 20.78
CA GLU A 367 -10.03 12.83 20.46
C GLU A 367 -10.85 13.51 19.36
N THR A 368 -11.31 14.74 19.62
CA THR A 368 -12.10 15.53 18.67
C THR A 368 -11.39 16.81 18.21
N ASP A 369 -10.25 17.15 18.81
CA ASP A 369 -9.40 18.23 18.28
C ASP A 369 -8.87 17.85 16.89
N ALA A 370 -9.14 18.71 15.92
CA ALA A 370 -8.87 18.42 14.52
C ALA A 370 -7.38 18.15 14.22
N ASN A 371 -6.47 18.85 14.87
CA ASN A 371 -5.03 18.69 14.62
C ASN A 371 -4.52 17.39 15.23
N LYS A 372 -4.91 17.08 16.46
CA LYS A 372 -4.53 15.83 17.11
C LYS A 372 -5.16 14.63 16.41
N LEU A 373 -6.44 14.71 16.05
CA LEU A 373 -7.10 13.63 15.33
C LEU A 373 -6.48 13.39 13.96
N ARG A 374 -6.01 14.42 13.26
CA ARG A 374 -5.29 14.28 11.99
C ARG A 374 -4.05 13.42 12.14
N GLU A 375 -3.25 13.64 13.18
CA GLU A 375 -2.06 12.83 13.45
C GLU A 375 -2.43 11.39 13.83
N ILE A 376 -3.43 11.20 14.67
CA ILE A 376 -3.94 9.88 15.05
C ILE A 376 -4.45 9.12 13.82
N LEU A 377 -5.24 9.76 12.96
CA LEU A 377 -5.77 9.16 11.74
C LEU A 377 -4.68 8.77 10.73
N ARG A 378 -3.70 9.66 10.52
CA ARG A 378 -2.54 9.37 9.67
C ARG A 378 -1.71 8.21 10.20
N HIS A 379 -1.61 8.11 11.52
CA HIS A 379 -0.95 7.01 12.21
C HIS A 379 -1.73 5.70 12.04
N GLU A 380 -3.04 5.70 12.28
CA GLU A 380 -3.90 4.53 12.11
C GLU A 380 -3.87 4.02 10.66
N ARG A 381 -3.95 4.91 9.66
CA ARG A 381 -3.80 4.54 8.25
C ARG A 381 -2.45 3.87 7.97
N ARG A 382 -1.37 4.35 8.59
CA ARG A 382 -0.03 3.75 8.44
C ARG A 382 0.04 2.32 8.96
N ILE A 383 -0.59 2.04 10.10
CA ILE A 383 -0.59 0.73 10.76
C ILE A 383 -1.54 -0.22 10.02
N GLU A 384 -2.79 0.17 9.86
CA GLU A 384 -3.83 -0.68 9.30
C GLU A 384 -3.53 -1.07 7.85
N LEU A 385 -3.11 -0.10 7.03
CA LEU A 385 -2.85 -0.28 5.60
C LEU A 385 -1.36 -0.56 5.29
N ALA A 386 -0.60 -1.03 6.28
CA ALA A 386 0.82 -1.34 6.12
C ALA A 386 1.03 -2.37 4.99
N TYR A 387 1.95 -2.09 4.08
CA TYR A 387 2.31 -2.93 2.93
C TYR A 387 1.19 -3.18 1.90
N GLU A 388 0.19 -2.28 1.83
CA GLU A 388 -0.89 -2.33 0.83
C GLU A 388 -0.75 -1.27 -0.28
N GLY A 389 0.43 -0.66 -0.41
CA GLY A 389 0.70 0.33 -1.46
C GLY A 389 0.20 1.75 -1.17
N ILE A 390 -0.47 1.98 -0.04
CA ILE A 390 -1.14 3.26 0.28
C ILE A 390 -0.18 4.29 0.88
N ARG A 391 0.79 3.89 1.72
CA ARG A 391 1.59 4.84 2.52
C ARG A 391 2.33 5.89 1.69
N TYR A 392 2.95 5.50 0.59
CA TYR A 392 3.70 6.44 -0.26
C TYR A 392 2.76 7.47 -0.91
N TRP A 393 1.62 7.01 -1.43
CA TRP A 393 0.57 7.87 -1.96
C TRP A 393 0.03 8.86 -0.91
N ASP A 394 -0.23 8.40 0.31
CA ASP A 394 -0.65 9.23 1.44
C ASP A 394 0.38 10.32 1.75
N LEU A 395 1.68 9.98 1.81
CA LEU A 395 2.75 10.95 2.09
C LEU A 395 2.85 12.04 1.03
N LEU A 396 2.67 11.68 -0.26
CA LEU A 396 2.68 12.64 -1.35
C LEU A 396 1.49 13.59 -1.29
N ARG A 397 0.26 13.07 -1.15
CA ARG A 397 -0.95 13.90 -1.14
C ARG A 397 -1.08 14.77 0.11
N TRP A 398 -0.57 14.31 1.26
CA TRP A 398 -0.47 15.11 2.48
C TRP A 398 0.65 16.15 2.42
N ASN A 399 1.51 16.09 1.43
CA ASN A 399 2.69 16.95 1.27
C ASN A 399 3.66 16.91 2.44
N ILE A 400 3.85 15.73 3.05
CA ILE A 400 4.78 15.47 4.18
C ILE A 400 5.86 14.45 3.83
N ALA A 401 5.99 14.06 2.56
CA ALA A 401 6.99 13.07 2.16
C ALA A 401 8.41 13.52 2.48
N HIS A 402 8.73 14.80 2.31
CA HIS A 402 10.04 15.38 2.62
C HIS A 402 10.34 15.43 4.13
N GLU A 403 9.34 15.37 5.00
CA GLU A 403 9.54 15.28 6.45
C GLU A 403 9.79 13.82 6.87
N VAL A 404 9.02 12.90 6.29
CA VAL A 404 8.99 11.48 6.70
C VAL A 404 10.06 10.64 5.98
N LEU A 405 10.36 10.97 4.72
CA LEU A 405 11.31 10.24 3.87
C LEU A 405 12.68 10.92 3.85
N ASN A 406 13.12 11.45 4.99
CA ASN A 406 14.42 12.09 5.17
C ASN A 406 15.16 11.50 6.36
N GLY A 407 16.50 11.54 6.29
CA GLY A 407 17.35 11.07 7.37
C GLY A 407 17.67 9.57 7.35
N PRO A 408 18.27 9.07 8.42
CA PRO A 408 18.74 7.70 8.54
C PRO A 408 17.55 6.71 8.57
N ILE A 409 17.79 5.53 8.02
CA ILE A 409 16.84 4.40 8.11
C ILE A 409 17.41 3.44 9.13
N TRP A 410 16.63 3.21 10.17
CA TRP A 410 16.96 2.27 11.22
C TRP A 410 16.22 0.94 11.03
N GLY A 411 16.87 -0.14 11.43
CA GLY A 411 16.31 -1.47 11.52
C GLY A 411 15.98 -1.85 12.96
N ALA A 412 16.08 -3.15 13.25
CA ALA A 412 15.76 -3.73 14.54
C ALA A 412 16.70 -3.22 15.65
N PRO A 413 16.20 -3.15 16.89
CA PRO A 413 17.04 -2.93 18.06
C PRO A 413 17.84 -4.19 18.37
N TYR A 414 19.01 -4.02 18.95
CA TYR A 414 19.81 -5.11 19.48
C TYR A 414 20.18 -4.85 20.93
N PRO A 415 19.82 -5.74 21.85
CA PRO A 415 20.33 -5.68 23.20
C PRO A 415 21.83 -5.98 23.17
N ASN A 416 22.59 -5.20 23.93
CA ASN A 416 24.01 -5.30 24.22
C ASN A 416 24.67 -6.64 23.87
N SER A 417 25.27 -6.78 22.72
CA SER A 417 26.22 -7.86 22.50
C SER A 417 27.51 -7.31 21.97
N ALA A 418 28.61 -7.67 22.62
CA ALA A 418 29.95 -7.36 22.19
C ALA A 418 30.29 -7.86 20.78
N ALA A 419 29.49 -8.81 20.29
CA ALA A 419 29.64 -9.38 18.97
C ALA A 419 29.30 -8.43 17.82
N TYR A 420 28.62 -7.31 18.09
CA TYR A 420 28.21 -6.31 17.12
C TYR A 420 29.28 -5.28 16.75
N GLU A 421 30.44 -5.34 17.37
CA GLU A 421 31.48 -4.30 17.22
C GLU A 421 32.02 -4.13 15.80
N LYS A 422 31.76 -5.04 14.89
CA LYS A 422 32.33 -5.03 13.53
C LYS A 422 31.33 -4.75 12.41
N SER A 423 30.06 -4.58 12.71
CA SER A 423 29.05 -4.42 11.68
C SER A 423 28.33 -3.08 11.74
N THR A 424 27.26 -2.95 11.03
CA THR A 424 26.42 -1.78 10.82
C THR A 424 25.66 -1.29 12.07
N LYS A 425 26.07 -1.71 13.27
CA LYS A 425 25.47 -1.27 14.53
C LYS A 425 25.99 0.10 14.89
N VAL A 426 25.11 1.03 14.99
CA VAL A 426 25.37 2.37 15.52
C VAL A 426 24.34 2.70 16.58
N VAL A 427 24.77 3.52 17.53
CA VAL A 427 23.85 4.14 18.47
C VAL A 427 23.05 5.16 17.68
N ASP A 428 21.72 5.03 17.71
CA ASP A 428 20.83 5.98 17.07
C ASP A 428 20.78 7.31 17.88
N PRO A 429 20.16 8.36 17.36
CA PRO A 429 20.08 9.63 18.06
C PRO A 429 19.37 9.58 19.43
N THR A 430 18.63 8.49 19.71
CA THR A 430 17.95 8.29 21.01
C THR A 430 18.78 7.48 22.00
N GLY A 431 19.99 7.10 21.64
CA GLY A 431 20.90 6.35 22.51
C GLY A 431 20.75 4.83 22.44
N HIS A 432 19.91 4.31 21.54
CA HIS A 432 19.67 2.87 21.39
C HIS A 432 20.55 2.24 20.32
N PHE A 433 20.98 1.02 20.57
CA PHE A 433 21.72 0.23 19.58
C PHE A 433 20.76 -0.36 18.56
N ARG A 434 20.93 0.03 17.28
CA ARG A 434 20.08 -0.38 16.17
C ARG A 434 20.90 -0.64 14.91
N TRP A 435 20.30 -1.38 13.96
CA TRP A 435 20.88 -1.50 12.64
C TRP A 435 20.78 -0.19 11.90
N TYR A 436 21.87 0.34 11.44
CA TYR A 436 21.88 1.37 10.42
C TYR A 436 21.73 0.71 9.05
N VAL A 437 20.69 1.06 8.31
CA VAL A 437 20.32 0.40 7.05
C VAL A 437 20.70 1.25 5.84
N GLY A 438 20.61 2.56 5.97
CA GLY A 438 20.86 3.52 4.91
C GLY A 438 20.23 4.87 5.21
N ARG A 439 20.18 5.74 4.20
CA ARG A 439 19.64 7.09 4.31
C ARG A 439 18.66 7.40 3.18
N ARG A 440 17.70 8.26 3.46
CA ARG A 440 16.84 8.94 2.49
C ARG A 440 17.11 10.43 2.52
N ASP A 441 17.01 11.06 1.35
CA ASP A 441 17.22 12.49 1.15
C ASP A 441 16.15 13.01 0.16
N PHE A 442 14.88 12.85 0.54
CA PHE A 442 13.73 13.24 -0.28
C PHE A 442 13.61 14.75 -0.38
N ARG A 443 13.69 15.29 -1.58
CA ARG A 443 13.75 16.73 -1.86
C ARG A 443 12.35 17.30 -2.10
N ASN A 444 12.11 18.49 -1.57
CA ASN A 444 10.90 19.27 -1.81
C ASN A 444 11.23 20.49 -2.68
N PRO A 445 10.55 20.71 -3.82
CA PRO A 445 9.41 19.95 -4.37
C PRO A 445 9.79 18.81 -5.32
N GLN A 446 11.06 18.62 -5.66
CA GLN A 446 11.55 17.82 -6.80
C GLN A 446 11.04 16.37 -6.79
N ASP A 447 11.09 15.69 -5.63
CA ASP A 447 10.79 14.26 -5.54
C ASP A 447 9.28 13.95 -5.36
N TYR A 448 8.45 15.01 -5.33
CA TYR A 448 6.97 14.87 -5.33
C TYR A 448 6.39 14.51 -6.69
N THR A 449 7.21 14.52 -7.73
CA THR A 449 6.81 14.14 -9.09
C THR A 449 7.81 13.15 -9.66
N TRP A 450 7.32 12.04 -10.16
CA TRP A 450 8.18 11.11 -10.89
C TRP A 450 8.52 11.68 -12.26
N PRO A 451 9.78 11.62 -12.67
CA PRO A 451 10.16 12.09 -14.02
C PRO A 451 9.57 11.14 -15.08
N ILE A 452 9.17 11.70 -16.20
CA ILE A 452 8.75 10.89 -17.36
C ILE A 452 9.96 10.07 -17.82
N PRO A 453 9.79 8.78 -18.18
CA PRO A 453 10.90 7.93 -18.58
C PRO A 453 11.68 8.48 -19.76
N LEU A 454 13.01 8.47 -19.67
CA LEU A 454 13.90 8.99 -20.71
C LEU A 454 13.65 8.37 -22.10
N SER A 455 13.28 7.08 -22.14
CA SER A 455 12.91 6.41 -23.39
C SER A 455 11.74 7.09 -24.10
N GLU A 456 10.75 7.55 -23.36
CA GLU A 456 9.55 8.19 -23.90
C GLU A 456 9.87 9.63 -24.36
N GLN A 457 10.69 10.36 -23.58
CA GLN A 457 11.16 11.71 -23.94
C GLN A 457 12.03 11.73 -25.20
N ASN A 458 12.77 10.64 -25.46
CA ASN A 458 13.59 10.52 -26.66
C ASN A 458 12.75 10.27 -27.92
N ILE A 459 11.60 9.60 -27.79
CA ILE A 459 10.68 9.32 -28.89
C ILE A 459 9.77 10.52 -29.15
N ASN A 460 9.24 11.12 -28.07
CA ASN A 460 8.32 12.25 -28.15
C ASN A 460 8.88 13.47 -27.40
N PRO A 461 9.41 14.47 -28.11
CA PRO A 461 9.97 15.68 -27.50
C PRO A 461 8.97 16.49 -26.67
N ASN A 462 7.65 16.40 -26.96
CA ASN A 462 6.62 17.10 -26.17
C ASN A 462 6.50 16.59 -24.72
N LEU A 463 7.15 15.48 -24.39
CA LEU A 463 7.18 14.89 -23.04
C LEU A 463 8.39 15.33 -22.21
N ARG A 464 9.30 16.13 -22.78
CA ARG A 464 10.45 16.66 -22.03
C ARG A 464 9.98 17.61 -20.94
N GLU A 465 10.71 17.63 -19.85
CA GLU A 465 10.58 18.68 -18.84
C GLU A 465 11.22 19.94 -19.38
N GLU A 466 10.54 21.07 -19.22
CA GLU A 466 11.07 22.41 -19.59
C GLU A 466 12.15 22.85 -18.58
#